data_a0e313e97b4eba1e2d1167449af75ebc
#
_entry.id   a0e313e97b4eba1e2d1167449af75ebc
#
_cell.length_a   1.000
_cell.length_b   1.000
_cell.length_c   1.000
_cell.angle_alpha   90.00
_cell.angle_beta   90.00
_cell.angle_gamma   90.00
#
_symmetry.space_group_name_H-M   'P 1'
#
loop_
_entity.id
_entity.type
_entity.pdbx_description
1 polymer ?
#
loop_
_entity_poly.entity_id
_entity_poly.type
_entity_poly.pdbx_seq_one_letter_code
_entity_poly.pdbx_strand_id
1 'polypeptide(L)'
;MASRRAPTLTCSRRPSGETGASTGESDDLTSDGSHARDPSRLSSYHDVLLISSIRVLAACLLRRYIASDCDAVAIMRDAQRYTQTPEDAVAVALKAGLDMNCGTYMQQHAAAAIQQGKLTEEDIDRALKNLFAIRMRLGHFDGEPRSNSLYGGLGADDICTPEHRSLALEAALDGIVLLKNDAGILPLDRTAVASAAVIGPNANDGLALIGNYFGPPCESITPLRGIQGYLKNVRFLAGCNSAACDVAATEQAAAVASSSDYVFLFMGLSQKQESEGRDRTSLLLPGEQQNLITAVADAATRPVILVLLTGGPVDITFAQTNPKIGAILWAGYPGQAGGQAIAKVLFGDHNPGGRLPVTWYPEEFTKVPMTDMRMRADPATGYPGRSYRFYQGKTVYKFGYGLSYSKYSRRLVSGAGKPEASYRNLLPDLRTTTFEGDESYHVEEIGKDACEQLKFPAVVEVQNHGPMDGKHSVFMYLRWPNAKGGRPKTELIEFRSQQLKVGEKANIRFDISPCEHFSRARGDGKKVIDVGSHYLMVDKDELEIRFDG
;
A
#
# COMPACT_ATOMS: atom_id res chain seq x y z
N MET A 1 -8.73 14.57 -3.21
CA MET A 1 -8.69 14.50 -4.70
C MET A 1 -9.50 13.29 -5.12
N ALA A 2 -10.64 13.55 -5.69
CA ALA A 2 -11.58 12.53 -6.11
C ALA A 2 -11.02 11.73 -7.26
N SER A 3 -10.78 10.47 -7.04
CA SER A 3 -10.56 9.54 -8.12
C SER A 3 -11.91 9.11 -8.71
N ARG A 4 -12.54 9.95 -9.52
CA ARG A 4 -13.07 9.34 -10.73
C ARG A 4 -11.82 8.79 -11.39
N ARG A 5 -11.63 7.47 -11.33
CA ARG A 5 -10.54 6.80 -12.03
C ARG A 5 -10.60 7.34 -13.45
N ALA A 6 -9.56 8.09 -13.83
CA ALA A 6 -9.27 8.22 -15.24
C ALA A 6 -9.40 6.81 -15.78
N PRO A 7 -10.07 6.58 -16.91
CA PRO A 7 -10.19 5.25 -17.46
C PRO A 7 -8.76 4.73 -17.51
N THR A 8 -8.45 3.82 -16.61
CA THR A 8 -7.23 3.03 -16.68
C THR A 8 -7.42 2.32 -18.00
N LEU A 9 -6.74 2.82 -19.03
CA LEU A 9 -6.55 2.08 -20.27
C LEU A 9 -5.74 0.86 -19.88
N THR A 10 -6.42 -0.09 -19.25
CA THR A 10 -5.93 -1.44 -19.11
C THR A 10 -5.80 -1.96 -20.54
N CYS A 11 -4.61 -2.35 -20.92
CA CYS A 11 -4.38 -3.19 -22.08
C CYS A 11 -4.96 -4.59 -21.79
N SER A 12 -6.25 -4.70 -21.56
CA SER A 12 -6.98 -5.95 -21.51
C SER A 12 -7.74 -6.10 -22.84
N ARG A 13 -7.45 -7.17 -23.55
CA ARG A 13 -8.33 -7.62 -24.64
C ARG A 13 -9.71 -7.83 -24.05
N ARG A 14 -10.71 -7.11 -24.53
CA ARG A 14 -12.10 -7.55 -24.39
C ARG A 14 -12.26 -8.79 -25.28
N PRO A 15 -12.86 -9.87 -24.79
CA PRO A 15 -13.31 -10.92 -25.67
C PRO A 15 -14.41 -10.34 -26.58
N SER A 16 -14.33 -10.63 -27.86
CA SER A 16 -15.37 -10.36 -28.84
C SER A 16 -16.63 -11.14 -28.44
N GLY A 17 -17.59 -10.43 -27.86
CA GLY A 17 -18.93 -10.95 -27.65
C GLY A 17 -19.67 -10.96 -28.98
N GLU A 18 -20.22 -12.09 -29.29
CA GLU A 18 -21.21 -12.32 -30.35
C GLU A 18 -22.39 -11.36 -30.20
N THR A 19 -22.73 -10.66 -31.28
CA THR A 19 -24.08 -10.12 -31.47
C THR A 19 -24.64 -10.77 -32.70
N GLY A 20 -25.56 -11.69 -32.47
CA GLY A 20 -26.48 -12.11 -33.51
C GLY A 20 -27.46 -11.00 -33.83
N ALA A 21 -27.69 -10.77 -35.08
CA ALA A 21 -28.91 -10.16 -35.60
C ALA A 21 -29.19 -10.70 -36.99
N SER A 22 -30.40 -11.08 -37.13
CA SER A 22 -31.08 -11.79 -38.18
C SER A 22 -31.37 -10.97 -39.44
N THR A 23 -31.54 -11.73 -40.53
CA THR A 23 -32.51 -11.60 -41.63
C THR A 23 -32.25 -10.58 -42.73
N GLY A 24 -32.26 -11.10 -43.93
CA GLY A 24 -32.91 -10.47 -45.08
C GLY A 24 -32.23 -10.67 -46.43
N GLU A 25 -32.73 -11.69 -47.13
CA GLU A 25 -32.99 -11.80 -48.57
C GLU A 25 -31.85 -11.68 -49.60
N SER A 26 -31.69 -12.80 -50.23
CA SER A 26 -31.53 -13.14 -51.65
C SER A 26 -31.24 -12.03 -52.67
N ASP A 27 -30.22 -12.26 -53.47
CA ASP A 27 -30.42 -12.49 -54.89
C ASP A 27 -29.17 -13.07 -55.57
N ASP A 28 -29.48 -14.02 -56.40
CA ASP A 28 -28.68 -14.80 -57.32
C ASP A 28 -28.01 -13.92 -58.38
N LEU A 29 -26.79 -14.28 -58.80
CA LEU A 29 -26.43 -14.39 -60.22
C LEU A 29 -24.93 -14.77 -60.41
N THR A 30 -24.81 -15.86 -61.07
CA THR A 30 -23.70 -16.50 -61.75
C THR A 30 -22.68 -15.57 -62.44
N SER A 31 -21.36 -15.86 -62.33
CA SER A 31 -20.53 -16.33 -63.45
C SER A 31 -19.04 -16.29 -63.11
N ASP A 32 -18.43 -17.43 -63.25
CA ASP A 32 -17.14 -17.78 -63.85
C ASP A 32 -16.04 -16.71 -63.90
N GLY A 33 -14.88 -17.05 -63.33
CA GLY A 33 -13.66 -16.26 -63.48
C GLY A 33 -12.55 -16.73 -62.58
N SER A 34 -11.87 -17.77 -62.98
CA SER A 34 -10.57 -18.23 -62.43
C SER A 34 -9.56 -17.08 -62.32
N HIS A 35 -9.32 -16.57 -61.14
CA HIS A 35 -8.10 -15.83 -60.82
C HIS A 35 -7.43 -16.44 -59.62
N ALA A 36 -6.25 -17.03 -59.89
CA ALA A 36 -5.32 -17.49 -58.89
C ALA A 36 -5.05 -16.35 -57.88
N ARG A 37 -5.34 -16.59 -56.61
CA ARG A 37 -5.01 -15.65 -55.54
C ARG A 37 -3.50 -15.61 -55.34
N ASP A 38 -2.92 -14.46 -55.62
CA ASP A 38 -1.52 -14.16 -55.35
C ASP A 38 -1.23 -14.28 -53.85
N PRO A 39 -0.35 -15.18 -53.41
CA PRO A 39 0.00 -15.36 -52.00
C PRO A 39 0.67 -14.14 -51.38
N SER A 40 1.16 -13.18 -52.16
CA SER A 40 1.85 -11.98 -51.66
C SER A 40 0.90 -10.95 -51.01
N ARG A 41 -0.39 -11.00 -51.32
CA ARG A 41 -1.39 -10.07 -50.72
C ARG A 41 -1.92 -10.51 -49.36
N LEU A 42 -1.77 -11.77 -48.97
CA LEU A 42 -2.14 -12.25 -47.63
C LEU A 42 -1.07 -11.95 -46.55
N SER A 43 0.19 -11.82 -46.99
CA SER A 43 1.30 -11.41 -46.12
C SER A 43 1.16 -9.97 -45.63
N SER A 44 0.71 -9.04 -46.47
CA SER A 44 0.64 -7.62 -46.13
C SER A 44 -0.44 -7.28 -45.06
N TYR A 45 -1.53 -8.04 -44.99
CA TYR A 45 -2.58 -7.83 -44.00
C TYR A 45 -2.18 -8.38 -42.61
N HIS A 46 -1.48 -9.51 -42.61
CA HIS A 46 -0.93 -10.08 -41.37
C HIS A 46 0.22 -9.21 -40.83
N ASP A 47 1.08 -8.72 -41.69
CA ASP A 47 2.18 -7.83 -41.32
C ASP A 47 1.69 -6.48 -40.85
N VAL A 48 0.64 -5.90 -41.46
CA VAL A 48 0.01 -4.66 -41.00
C VAL A 48 -0.69 -4.84 -39.64
N LEU A 49 -1.35 -5.97 -39.40
CA LEU A 49 -1.96 -6.30 -38.10
C LEU A 49 -0.89 -6.61 -37.05
N LEU A 50 0.19 -7.29 -37.40
CA LEU A 50 1.31 -7.56 -36.51
C LEU A 50 2.06 -6.27 -36.16
N ILE A 51 2.35 -5.43 -37.16
CA ILE A 51 3.01 -4.13 -36.97
C ILE A 51 2.12 -3.16 -36.20
N SER A 52 0.80 -3.14 -36.44
CA SER A 52 -0.12 -2.33 -35.64
C SER A 52 -0.25 -2.84 -34.21
N SER A 53 -0.26 -4.15 -33.99
CA SER A 53 -0.26 -4.77 -32.66
C SER A 53 1.05 -4.53 -31.92
N ILE A 54 2.19 -4.62 -32.60
CA ILE A 54 3.53 -4.30 -32.04
C ILE A 54 3.62 -2.80 -31.76
N ARG A 55 3.09 -1.93 -32.63
CA ARG A 55 3.06 -0.47 -32.38
C ARG A 55 2.14 -0.09 -31.22
N VAL A 56 0.99 -0.75 -31.05
CA VAL A 56 0.11 -0.55 -29.91
C VAL A 56 0.75 -1.09 -28.62
N LEU A 57 1.45 -2.23 -28.68
CA LEU A 57 2.17 -2.80 -27.54
C LEU A 57 3.40 -1.94 -27.17
N ALA A 58 4.19 -1.52 -28.15
CA ALA A 58 5.30 -0.59 -27.96
C ALA A 58 4.80 0.77 -27.46
N ALA A 59 3.65 1.25 -27.95
CA ALA A 59 3.01 2.47 -27.45
C ALA A 59 2.49 2.31 -26.01
N CYS A 60 2.06 1.12 -25.59
CA CYS A 60 1.72 0.87 -24.17
C CYS A 60 2.94 0.80 -23.27
N LEU A 61 4.09 0.28 -23.76
CA LEU A 61 5.36 0.25 -23.04
C LEU A 61 6.05 1.62 -22.99
N LEU A 62 5.87 2.45 -24.02
CA LEU A 62 6.40 3.82 -24.14
C LEU A 62 5.52 4.89 -23.47
N ARG A 63 4.47 4.52 -22.73
CA ARG A 63 3.49 5.45 -22.18
C ARG A 63 3.77 5.92 -20.76
N ARG A 64 4.97 5.74 -20.26
CA ARG A 64 5.37 6.14 -18.92
C ARG A 64 6.44 7.21 -19.01
N TYR A 65 6.41 8.13 -18.09
CA TYR A 65 7.55 8.99 -17.77
C TYR A 65 7.81 8.90 -16.27
N ILE A 66 9.04 9.15 -15.88
CA ILE A 66 9.48 9.11 -14.48
C ILE A 66 9.80 10.53 -14.05
N ALA A 67 9.07 11.02 -13.05
CA ALA A 67 9.38 12.28 -12.37
C ALA A 67 10.09 11.99 -11.05
N SER A 68 11.09 12.80 -10.71
CA SER A 68 11.69 12.73 -9.38
C SER A 68 10.72 13.26 -8.33
N ASP A 69 10.91 12.85 -7.10
CA ASP A 69 10.47 13.64 -5.96
C ASP A 69 11.16 15.02 -5.99
N CYS A 70 10.52 16.00 -5.37
CA CYS A 70 11.06 17.37 -5.39
C CYS A 70 12.42 17.43 -4.69
N ASP A 71 13.39 18.05 -5.36
CA ASP A 71 14.78 18.17 -4.95
C ASP A 71 15.57 16.86 -4.75
N ALA A 72 14.97 15.69 -5.04
CA ALA A 72 15.61 14.39 -4.82
C ALA A 72 16.94 14.23 -5.60
N VAL A 73 17.06 14.83 -6.79
CA VAL A 73 18.31 14.79 -7.55
C VAL A 73 19.43 15.59 -6.85
N ALA A 74 19.09 16.72 -6.21
CA ALA A 74 20.03 17.47 -5.38
C ALA A 74 20.46 16.65 -4.15
N ILE A 75 19.49 16.01 -3.50
CA ILE A 75 19.71 15.19 -2.30
C ILE A 75 20.69 14.04 -2.56
N MET A 76 20.68 13.43 -3.75
CA MET A 76 21.64 12.36 -4.12
C MET A 76 23.09 12.79 -3.89
N ARG A 77 23.44 14.04 -4.17
CA ARG A 77 24.79 14.57 -3.96
C ARG A 77 24.91 15.29 -2.61
N ASP A 78 24.01 16.20 -2.29
CA ASP A 78 24.20 17.17 -1.21
C ASP A 78 24.01 16.54 0.17
N ALA A 79 23.05 15.64 0.33
CA ALA A 79 22.78 14.94 1.58
C ALA A 79 23.36 13.50 1.60
N GLN A 80 23.06 12.71 0.57
CA GLN A 80 23.43 11.29 0.53
C GLN A 80 24.87 11.05 0.07
N ARG A 81 25.51 12.04 -0.58
CA ARG A 81 26.89 11.93 -1.12
C ARG A 81 27.10 10.72 -2.02
N TYR A 82 26.04 10.31 -2.71
CA TYR A 82 26.08 9.19 -3.63
C TYR A 82 26.92 9.50 -4.87
N THR A 83 26.94 10.77 -5.31
CA THR A 83 27.76 11.25 -6.42
C THR A 83 28.74 12.33 -5.95
N GLN A 84 29.85 12.50 -6.69
CA GLN A 84 30.91 13.45 -6.31
C GLN A 84 30.54 14.90 -6.73
N THR A 85 29.96 15.07 -7.92
CA THR A 85 29.61 16.39 -8.47
C THR A 85 28.12 16.49 -8.77
N PRO A 86 27.58 17.71 -8.86
CA PRO A 86 26.20 17.93 -9.32
C PRO A 86 25.92 17.33 -10.70
N GLU A 87 26.88 17.45 -11.61
CA GLU A 87 26.80 16.93 -12.97
C GLU A 87 26.72 15.41 -12.99
N ASP A 88 27.43 14.74 -12.07
CA ASP A 88 27.31 13.29 -11.90
C ASP A 88 25.92 12.87 -11.44
N ALA A 89 25.32 13.62 -10.50
CA ALA A 89 23.97 13.32 -10.02
C ALA A 89 22.92 13.43 -11.14
N VAL A 90 23.00 14.50 -11.93
CA VAL A 90 22.14 14.70 -13.09
C VAL A 90 22.33 13.62 -14.13
N ALA A 91 23.60 13.26 -14.44
CA ALA A 91 23.91 12.23 -15.42
C ALA A 91 23.40 10.86 -15.00
N VAL A 92 23.65 10.46 -13.75
CA VAL A 92 23.21 9.17 -13.22
C VAL A 92 21.69 9.08 -13.22
N ALA A 93 20.99 10.13 -12.77
CA ALA A 93 19.53 10.15 -12.72
C ALA A 93 18.90 10.04 -14.12
N LEU A 94 19.37 10.81 -15.11
CA LEU A 94 18.87 10.75 -16.48
C LEU A 94 19.16 9.39 -17.12
N LYS A 95 20.39 8.87 -17.01
CA LYS A 95 20.75 7.56 -17.56
C LYS A 95 20.01 6.41 -16.90
N ALA A 96 19.62 6.54 -15.63
CA ALA A 96 18.75 5.59 -14.94
C ALA A 96 17.29 5.61 -15.43
N GLY A 97 16.91 6.59 -16.26
CA GLY A 97 15.58 6.66 -16.86
C GLY A 97 14.68 7.79 -16.32
N LEU A 98 15.20 8.68 -15.48
CA LEU A 98 14.46 9.88 -15.07
C LEU A 98 14.15 10.75 -16.29
N ASP A 99 12.93 11.26 -16.39
CA ASP A 99 12.47 12.09 -17.50
C ASP A 99 12.14 13.53 -17.08
N MET A 100 11.79 13.74 -15.83
CA MET A 100 11.46 15.05 -15.29
C MET A 100 11.98 15.20 -13.87
N ASN A 101 12.66 16.31 -13.60
CA ASN A 101 13.06 16.70 -12.26
C ASN A 101 12.03 17.65 -11.63
N CYS A 102 11.53 17.32 -10.46
CA CYS A 102 10.86 18.29 -9.62
C CYS A 102 11.93 19.11 -8.88
N GLY A 103 12.02 20.39 -9.18
CA GLY A 103 13.06 21.30 -8.73
C GLY A 103 13.93 21.82 -9.87
N THR A 104 14.98 22.57 -9.55
CA THR A 104 15.80 23.29 -10.54
C THR A 104 17.16 22.66 -10.83
N TYR A 105 17.49 21.55 -10.15
CA TYR A 105 18.85 21.00 -10.16
C TYR A 105 19.32 20.54 -11.57
N MET A 106 18.45 19.86 -12.32
CA MET A 106 18.79 19.50 -13.72
C MET A 106 18.93 20.73 -14.61
N GLN A 107 18.07 21.74 -14.44
CA GLN A 107 18.16 22.99 -15.18
C GLN A 107 19.53 23.68 -14.96
N GLN A 108 20.05 23.62 -13.75
CA GLN A 108 21.31 24.27 -13.38
C GLN A 108 22.54 23.50 -13.86
N HIS A 109 22.50 22.16 -13.93
CA HIS A 109 23.70 21.34 -14.07
C HIS A 109 23.74 20.48 -15.35
N ALA A 110 22.61 20.32 -16.08
CA ALA A 110 22.58 19.44 -17.27
C ALA A 110 23.50 19.93 -18.39
N ALA A 111 23.56 21.24 -18.66
CA ALA A 111 24.43 21.79 -19.69
C ALA A 111 25.92 21.53 -19.39
N ALA A 112 26.33 21.71 -18.13
CA ALA A 112 27.70 21.40 -17.71
C ALA A 112 28.00 19.89 -17.80
N ALA A 113 27.01 19.04 -17.48
CA ALA A 113 27.16 17.59 -17.60
C ALA A 113 27.39 17.15 -19.07
N ILE A 114 26.71 17.79 -20.03
CA ILE A 114 26.95 17.57 -21.47
C ILE A 114 28.35 18.05 -21.87
N GLN A 115 28.73 19.26 -21.48
CA GLN A 115 30.06 19.82 -21.78
C GLN A 115 31.21 18.92 -21.23
N GLN A 116 30.98 18.28 -20.09
CA GLN A 116 31.90 17.33 -19.47
C GLN A 116 31.83 15.91 -20.08
N GLY A 117 31.00 15.68 -21.08
CA GLY A 117 30.81 14.35 -21.70
C GLY A 117 30.13 13.32 -20.79
N LYS A 118 29.50 13.74 -19.68
CA LYS A 118 28.79 12.87 -18.75
C LYS A 118 27.37 12.54 -19.23
N LEU A 119 26.78 13.40 -20.04
CA LEU A 119 25.50 13.23 -20.74
C LEU A 119 25.67 13.49 -22.22
N THR A 120 24.76 12.93 -23.01
CA THR A 120 24.60 13.24 -24.43
C THR A 120 23.28 13.98 -24.66
N GLU A 121 23.12 14.57 -25.84
CA GLU A 121 21.84 15.18 -26.24
C GLU A 121 20.75 14.12 -26.36
N GLU A 122 21.09 12.88 -26.78
CA GLU A 122 20.15 11.75 -26.86
C GLU A 122 19.56 11.38 -25.49
N ASP A 123 20.32 11.51 -24.39
CA ASP A 123 19.81 11.29 -23.04
C ASP A 123 18.71 12.31 -22.70
N ILE A 124 18.90 13.58 -23.10
CA ILE A 124 17.92 14.66 -22.93
C ILE A 124 16.72 14.44 -23.85
N ASP A 125 16.95 14.13 -25.13
CA ASP A 125 15.89 13.91 -26.12
C ASP A 125 14.99 12.75 -25.73
N ARG A 126 15.53 11.68 -25.16
CA ARG A 126 14.76 10.57 -24.63
C ARG A 126 13.82 11.04 -23.53
N ALA A 127 14.31 11.79 -22.55
CA ALA A 127 13.54 12.31 -21.45
C ALA A 127 12.43 13.28 -21.93
N LEU A 128 12.77 14.22 -22.81
CA LEU A 128 11.83 15.16 -23.42
C LEU A 128 10.75 14.44 -24.22
N LYS A 129 11.12 13.44 -25.02
CA LYS A 129 10.17 12.64 -25.81
C LYS A 129 9.12 11.97 -24.92
N ASN A 130 9.54 11.37 -23.81
CA ASN A 130 8.63 10.75 -22.86
C ASN A 130 7.70 11.78 -22.21
N LEU A 131 8.25 12.92 -21.76
CA LEU A 131 7.49 13.99 -21.14
C LEU A 131 6.46 14.61 -22.11
N PHE A 132 6.88 14.97 -23.32
CA PHE A 132 5.99 15.57 -24.31
C PHE A 132 4.93 14.59 -24.81
N ALA A 133 5.25 13.30 -24.94
CA ALA A 133 4.26 12.29 -25.30
C ALA A 133 3.09 12.25 -24.28
N ILE A 134 3.38 12.39 -23.00
CA ILE A 134 2.33 12.46 -21.97
C ILE A 134 1.57 13.78 -22.03
N ARG A 135 2.24 14.91 -22.21
CA ARG A 135 1.60 16.23 -22.33
C ARG A 135 0.65 16.29 -23.53
N MET A 136 1.06 15.73 -24.69
CA MET A 136 0.20 15.63 -25.87
C MET A 136 -1.03 14.76 -25.59
N ARG A 137 -0.85 13.62 -24.92
CA ARG A 137 -1.98 12.72 -24.58
C ARG A 137 -2.95 13.33 -23.57
N LEU A 138 -2.47 14.21 -22.70
CA LEU A 138 -3.30 14.97 -21.76
C LEU A 138 -4.01 16.17 -22.41
N GLY A 139 -3.80 16.41 -23.70
CA GLY A 139 -4.37 17.55 -24.41
C GLY A 139 -3.77 18.90 -24.01
N HIS A 140 -2.54 18.90 -23.47
CA HIS A 140 -1.89 20.14 -23.01
C HIS A 140 -1.72 21.19 -24.11
N PHE A 141 -1.67 20.76 -25.36
CA PHE A 141 -1.50 21.59 -26.55
C PHE A 141 -2.79 21.76 -27.38
N ASP A 142 -3.92 21.20 -26.91
CA ASP A 142 -5.17 21.12 -27.67
C ASP A 142 -6.11 22.32 -27.39
N GLY A 143 -5.58 23.41 -26.82
CA GLY A 143 -6.34 24.63 -26.54
C GLY A 143 -6.80 24.75 -25.09
N GLU A 144 -8.02 25.26 -24.88
CA GLU A 144 -8.56 25.54 -23.55
C GLU A 144 -8.96 24.24 -22.81
N PRO A 145 -8.34 23.91 -21.66
CA PRO A 145 -8.63 22.69 -20.92
C PRO A 145 -10.10 22.53 -20.50
N ARG A 146 -10.81 23.65 -20.32
CA ARG A 146 -12.24 23.65 -19.95
C ARG A 146 -13.14 23.14 -21.08
N SER A 147 -12.66 23.12 -22.32
CA SER A 147 -13.38 22.53 -23.45
C SER A 147 -13.33 21.00 -23.48
N ASN A 148 -12.50 20.40 -22.65
CA ASN A 148 -12.39 18.93 -22.55
C ASN A 148 -13.70 18.34 -22.00
N SER A 149 -14.34 17.44 -22.76
CA SER A 149 -15.64 16.86 -22.41
C SER A 149 -15.62 15.98 -21.16
N LEU A 150 -14.44 15.44 -20.78
CA LEU A 150 -14.29 14.56 -19.60
C LEU A 150 -13.95 15.34 -18.33
N TYR A 151 -13.16 16.39 -18.42
CA TYR A 151 -12.57 17.06 -17.26
C TYR A 151 -12.91 18.54 -17.17
N GLY A 152 -13.36 19.17 -18.27
CA GLY A 152 -13.58 20.60 -18.34
C GLY A 152 -14.66 21.13 -17.40
N GLY A 153 -15.63 20.27 -17.05
CA GLY A 153 -16.70 20.59 -16.10
C GLY A 153 -16.34 20.39 -14.63
N LEU A 154 -15.15 19.81 -14.32
CA LEU A 154 -14.75 19.57 -12.93
C LEU A 154 -14.25 20.86 -12.28
N GLY A 155 -14.71 21.12 -11.06
CA GLY A 155 -14.37 22.34 -10.31
C GLY A 155 -14.40 22.14 -8.79
N ALA A 156 -14.45 23.26 -8.08
CA ALA A 156 -14.46 23.28 -6.61
C ALA A 156 -15.67 22.53 -6.01
N ASP A 157 -16.80 22.56 -6.71
CA ASP A 157 -18.04 21.92 -6.24
C ASP A 157 -17.97 20.39 -6.25
N ASP A 158 -17.03 19.81 -7.02
CA ASP A 158 -16.81 18.37 -7.07
C ASP A 158 -16.00 17.84 -5.86
N ILE A 159 -15.37 18.70 -5.06
CA ILE A 159 -14.46 18.27 -3.98
C ILE A 159 -15.22 17.68 -2.81
N CYS A 160 -16.25 18.38 -2.32
CA CYS A 160 -16.97 18.06 -1.07
C CYS A 160 -18.34 17.44 -1.30
N THR A 161 -18.51 16.68 -2.38
CA THR A 161 -19.78 15.99 -2.66
C THR A 161 -20.10 14.95 -1.58
N PRO A 162 -21.39 14.57 -1.42
CA PRO A 162 -21.77 13.50 -0.50
C PRO A 162 -21.01 12.19 -0.76
N GLU A 163 -20.78 11.85 -2.03
CA GLU A 163 -20.06 10.64 -2.46
C GLU A 163 -18.60 10.69 -1.99
N HIS A 164 -17.92 11.83 -2.14
CA HIS A 164 -16.53 11.99 -1.71
C HIS A 164 -16.40 11.98 -0.18
N ARG A 165 -17.37 12.55 0.54
CA ARG A 165 -17.43 12.45 2.01
C ARG A 165 -17.66 11.01 2.46
N SER A 166 -18.55 10.27 1.78
CA SER A 166 -18.79 8.84 2.05
C SER A 166 -17.53 8.00 1.80
N LEU A 167 -16.83 8.26 0.68
CA LEU A 167 -15.56 7.59 0.37
C LEU A 167 -14.47 7.89 1.40
N ALA A 168 -14.38 9.13 1.89
CA ALA A 168 -13.45 9.51 2.95
C ALA A 168 -13.76 8.77 4.26
N LEU A 169 -15.04 8.61 4.60
CA LEU A 169 -15.46 7.83 5.76
C LEU A 169 -15.13 6.34 5.58
N GLU A 170 -15.41 5.75 4.42
CA GLU A 170 -15.07 4.35 4.12
C GLU A 170 -13.56 4.12 4.24
N ALA A 171 -12.74 5.02 3.67
CA ALA A 171 -11.29 4.92 3.76
C ALA A 171 -10.78 4.98 5.21
N ALA A 172 -11.37 5.85 6.03
CA ALA A 172 -11.04 5.94 7.45
C ALA A 172 -11.43 4.66 8.21
N LEU A 173 -12.61 4.11 7.95
CA LEU A 173 -13.10 2.86 8.55
C LEU A 173 -12.20 1.67 8.20
N ASP A 174 -11.84 1.53 6.93
CA ASP A 174 -10.99 0.45 6.44
C ASP A 174 -9.54 0.57 6.95
N GLY A 175 -9.09 1.79 7.27
CA GLY A 175 -7.75 2.06 7.76
C GLY A 175 -7.54 1.83 9.26
N ILE A 176 -8.61 1.83 10.07
CA ILE A 176 -8.48 1.63 11.52
C ILE A 176 -8.07 0.19 11.83
N VAL A 177 -7.04 0.05 12.67
CA VAL A 177 -6.50 -1.25 13.09
C VAL A 177 -6.81 -1.49 14.56
N LEU A 178 -7.48 -2.61 14.86
CA LEU A 178 -7.67 -3.08 16.24
C LEU A 178 -6.42 -3.85 16.67
N LEU A 179 -5.67 -3.30 17.63
CA LEU A 179 -4.39 -3.85 18.08
C LEU A 179 -4.53 -4.75 19.32
N LYS A 180 -5.51 -4.47 20.16
CA LYS A 180 -5.82 -5.22 21.39
C LYS A 180 -7.31 -5.18 21.66
N ASN A 181 -7.87 -6.31 22.13
CA ASN A 181 -9.28 -6.39 22.55
C ASN A 181 -9.45 -7.52 23.57
N ASP A 182 -9.03 -7.26 24.80
CA ASP A 182 -9.06 -8.25 25.88
C ASP A 182 -10.49 -8.53 26.31
N ALA A 183 -10.80 -9.81 26.50
CA ALA A 183 -12.14 -10.28 26.88
C ALA A 183 -13.29 -9.76 25.97
N GLY A 184 -12.98 -9.24 24.78
CA GLY A 184 -13.98 -8.70 23.86
C GLY A 184 -14.68 -7.44 24.41
N ILE A 185 -13.92 -6.55 25.06
CA ILE A 185 -14.49 -5.28 25.59
C ILE A 185 -15.11 -4.43 24.47
N LEU A 186 -14.57 -4.51 23.25
CA LEU A 186 -15.15 -3.92 22.06
C LEU A 186 -15.84 -4.98 21.18
N PRO A 187 -16.93 -4.65 20.48
CA PRO A 187 -17.60 -3.34 20.46
C PRO A 187 -18.39 -3.09 21.75
N LEU A 188 -18.54 -1.81 22.11
CA LEU A 188 -19.34 -1.40 23.25
C LEU A 188 -20.83 -1.39 22.92
N ASP A 189 -21.65 -1.93 23.81
CA ASP A 189 -23.07 -1.68 23.79
C ASP A 189 -23.36 -0.26 24.34
N ARG A 190 -23.73 0.65 23.44
CA ARG A 190 -24.03 2.05 23.78
C ARG A 190 -25.14 2.20 24.83
N THR A 191 -26.02 1.22 24.94
CA THR A 191 -27.12 1.26 25.93
C THR A 191 -26.64 0.92 27.33
N ALA A 192 -25.51 0.23 27.45
CA ALA A 192 -24.88 -0.13 28.71
C ALA A 192 -23.90 0.93 29.23
N VAL A 193 -23.63 2.00 28.49
CA VAL A 193 -22.71 3.08 28.87
C VAL A 193 -23.50 4.24 29.48
N ALA A 194 -23.50 4.36 30.81
CA ALA A 194 -24.20 5.44 31.50
C ALA A 194 -23.41 6.76 31.48
N SER A 195 -22.07 6.69 31.51
CA SER A 195 -21.17 7.84 31.42
C SER A 195 -19.85 7.49 30.77
N ALA A 196 -19.23 8.48 30.13
CA ALA A 196 -17.91 8.31 29.50
C ALA A 196 -16.98 9.49 29.78
N ALA A 197 -15.70 9.19 30.02
CA ALA A 197 -14.63 10.16 29.94
C ALA A 197 -13.92 10.06 28.60
N VAL A 198 -13.69 11.18 27.94
CA VAL A 198 -12.86 11.32 26.74
C VAL A 198 -11.66 12.17 27.12
N ILE A 199 -10.49 11.54 27.19
CA ILE A 199 -9.27 12.16 27.71
C ILE A 199 -8.18 12.09 26.62
N GLY A 200 -7.42 13.16 26.47
CA GLY A 200 -6.23 13.19 25.62
C GLY A 200 -6.16 14.42 24.71
N PRO A 201 -4.93 14.81 24.33
CA PRO A 201 -4.68 16.00 23.51
C PRO A 201 -5.25 15.85 22.09
N ASN A 202 -5.33 14.63 21.57
CA ASN A 202 -5.82 14.33 20.23
C ASN A 202 -7.37 14.15 20.18
N ALA A 203 -8.06 14.21 21.34
CA ALA A 203 -9.49 13.91 21.41
C ALA A 203 -10.36 14.96 20.72
N ASN A 204 -9.98 16.24 20.82
CA ASN A 204 -10.75 17.36 20.26
C ASN A 204 -9.89 18.28 19.38
N ASP A 205 -8.91 17.71 18.69
CA ASP A 205 -8.05 18.44 17.75
C ASP A 205 -8.32 17.94 16.32
N GLY A 206 -8.93 18.79 15.49
CA GLY A 206 -9.22 18.48 14.09
C GLY A 206 -7.96 18.38 13.24
N LEU A 207 -6.88 19.08 13.62
CA LEU A 207 -5.60 19.01 12.91
C LEU A 207 -4.84 17.73 13.23
N ALA A 208 -5.05 17.14 14.40
CA ALA A 208 -4.47 15.85 14.75
C ALA A 208 -5.05 14.67 13.93
N LEU A 209 -6.15 14.89 13.20
CA LEU A 209 -6.70 13.90 12.28
C LEU A 209 -6.02 13.90 10.91
N ILE A 210 -5.24 14.93 10.61
CA ILE A 210 -4.74 15.22 9.27
C ILE A 210 -3.23 15.10 9.28
N GLY A 211 -2.69 14.29 8.36
CA GLY A 211 -1.25 14.15 8.16
C GLY A 211 -0.65 15.33 7.41
N ASN A 212 0.62 15.22 7.08
CA ASN A 212 1.32 16.18 6.23
C ASN A 212 0.72 16.18 4.80
N TYR A 213 0.91 17.26 4.04
CA TYR A 213 0.42 17.41 2.65
C TYR A 213 -1.11 17.30 2.49
N PHE A 214 -1.85 17.90 3.37
CA PHE A 214 -3.31 17.90 3.29
C PHE A 214 -3.87 19.09 2.53
N GLY A 215 -5.06 18.91 1.91
CA GLY A 215 -5.93 20.00 1.50
C GLY A 215 -6.88 20.40 2.65
N PRO A 216 -7.51 21.58 2.59
CA PRO A 216 -8.52 21.96 3.57
C PRO A 216 -9.63 20.91 3.63
N PRO A 217 -9.97 20.39 4.83
CA PRO A 217 -11.06 19.43 4.97
C PRO A 217 -12.42 20.12 4.74
N CYS A 218 -13.38 19.37 4.16
CA CYS A 218 -14.75 19.88 4.03
C CYS A 218 -15.41 20.10 5.38
N GLU A 219 -15.11 19.22 6.33
CA GLU A 219 -15.54 19.23 7.73
C GLU A 219 -14.56 18.40 8.55
N SER A 220 -14.29 18.77 9.78
CA SER A 220 -13.50 17.94 10.71
C SER A 220 -14.39 17.42 11.83
N ILE A 221 -14.60 16.11 11.86
CA ILE A 221 -15.29 15.43 12.96
C ILE A 221 -14.26 14.87 13.91
N THR A 222 -14.04 15.55 15.04
CA THR A 222 -13.09 15.11 16.07
C THR A 222 -13.56 13.82 16.76
N PRO A 223 -12.65 13.03 17.37
CA PRO A 223 -13.03 11.86 18.18
C PRO A 223 -14.06 12.18 19.25
N LEU A 224 -13.92 13.30 19.95
CA LEU A 224 -14.90 13.77 20.94
C LEU A 224 -16.30 13.95 20.32
N ARG A 225 -16.39 14.65 19.18
CA ARG A 225 -17.67 14.82 18.46
C ARG A 225 -18.24 13.49 17.99
N GLY A 226 -17.39 12.58 17.52
CA GLY A 226 -17.78 11.23 17.13
C GLY A 226 -18.45 10.47 18.29
N ILE A 227 -17.82 10.46 19.48
CA ILE A 227 -18.37 9.79 20.68
C ILE A 227 -19.64 10.47 21.18
N GLN A 228 -19.71 11.80 21.18
CA GLN A 228 -20.90 12.56 21.54
C GLN A 228 -22.11 12.27 20.64
N GLY A 229 -21.88 11.80 19.41
CA GLY A 229 -22.93 11.31 18.52
C GLY A 229 -23.59 9.99 19.00
N TYR A 230 -22.92 9.23 19.87
CA TYR A 230 -23.40 7.96 20.44
C TYR A 230 -23.85 8.08 21.90
N LEU A 231 -23.16 8.89 22.67
CA LEU A 231 -23.36 9.01 24.12
C LEU A 231 -23.78 10.43 24.53
N LYS A 232 -24.73 10.54 25.43
CA LYS A 232 -25.22 11.84 25.94
C LYS A 232 -24.36 12.39 27.06
N ASN A 233 -23.88 11.52 27.97
CA ASN A 233 -23.11 11.90 29.15
C ASN A 233 -21.62 11.68 28.91
N VAL A 234 -20.97 12.66 28.30
CA VAL A 234 -19.55 12.62 27.95
C VAL A 234 -18.82 13.78 28.62
N ARG A 235 -17.83 13.46 29.45
CA ARG A 235 -16.91 14.44 30.03
C ARG A 235 -15.61 14.47 29.20
N PHE A 236 -15.14 15.65 28.86
CA PHE A 236 -13.91 15.84 28.13
C PHE A 236 -12.83 16.50 28.99
N LEU A 237 -11.60 16.01 28.88
CA LEU A 237 -10.41 16.63 29.43
C LEU A 237 -9.24 16.42 28.44
N ALA A 238 -8.57 17.50 28.03
CA ALA A 238 -7.40 17.37 27.15
C ALA A 238 -6.25 16.59 27.81
N GLY A 239 -6.11 16.68 29.13
CA GLY A 239 -5.11 15.94 29.89
C GLY A 239 -3.65 16.38 29.67
N CYS A 240 -3.34 16.90 28.50
CA CYS A 240 -2.04 17.48 28.12
C CYS A 240 -2.26 18.86 27.51
N ASN A 241 -1.22 19.71 27.59
CA ASN A 241 -1.23 21.03 26.94
C ASN A 241 -1.21 20.94 25.39
N SER A 242 -0.70 19.86 24.84
CA SER A 242 -0.65 19.56 23.40
C SER A 242 -0.30 18.09 23.20
N ALA A 243 -0.17 17.62 21.95
CA ALA A 243 0.35 16.29 21.65
C ALA A 243 1.82 16.08 22.09
N ALA A 244 2.60 17.15 22.29
CA ALA A 244 3.94 17.03 22.91
C ALA A 244 3.85 16.62 24.39
N CYS A 245 2.76 16.99 25.08
CA CYS A 245 2.48 16.65 26.46
C CYS A 245 3.63 17.01 27.44
N ASP A 246 4.22 18.19 27.28
CA ASP A 246 5.27 18.68 28.17
C ASP A 246 4.72 18.92 29.59
N VAL A 247 3.41 19.14 29.69
CA VAL A 247 2.66 19.29 30.95
C VAL A 247 1.39 18.45 30.89
N ALA A 248 1.22 17.54 31.84
CA ALA A 248 0.04 16.71 31.99
C ALA A 248 -0.79 17.05 33.24
N ALA A 249 -2.10 17.11 33.11
CA ALA A 249 -3.05 17.26 34.20
C ALA A 249 -3.47 15.90 34.80
N THR A 250 -2.48 15.13 35.24
CA THR A 250 -2.62 13.70 35.59
C THR A 250 -3.63 13.46 36.69
N GLU A 251 -3.59 14.25 37.79
CA GLU A 251 -4.52 14.10 38.92
C GLU A 251 -5.98 14.38 38.49
N GLN A 252 -6.20 15.43 37.71
CA GLN A 252 -7.52 15.76 37.18
C GLN A 252 -8.05 14.66 36.25
N ALA A 253 -7.18 14.11 35.39
CA ALA A 253 -7.52 13.04 34.48
C ALA A 253 -7.90 11.75 35.24
N ALA A 254 -7.15 11.39 36.27
CA ALA A 254 -7.45 10.28 37.16
C ALA A 254 -8.80 10.46 37.88
N ALA A 255 -9.09 11.67 38.38
CA ALA A 255 -10.38 11.98 39.02
C ALA A 255 -11.56 11.88 38.04
N VAL A 256 -11.40 12.33 36.80
CA VAL A 256 -12.43 12.18 35.75
C VAL A 256 -12.63 10.72 35.40
N ALA A 257 -11.55 9.95 35.30
CA ALA A 257 -11.59 8.53 34.99
C ALA A 257 -12.32 7.71 36.06
N SER A 258 -11.97 7.91 37.34
CA SER A 258 -12.58 7.18 38.48
C SER A 258 -14.08 7.42 38.66
N SER A 259 -14.59 8.53 38.11
CA SER A 259 -16.01 8.91 38.17
C SER A 259 -16.79 8.66 36.87
N SER A 260 -16.25 7.88 35.94
CA SER A 260 -16.87 7.53 34.66
C SER A 260 -16.93 6.03 34.47
N ASP A 261 -17.99 5.53 33.79
CA ASP A 261 -18.14 4.09 33.52
C ASP A 261 -17.11 3.59 32.52
N TYR A 262 -16.89 4.36 31.47
CA TYR A 262 -15.91 4.04 30.41
C TYR A 262 -14.97 5.21 30.17
N VAL A 263 -13.75 4.90 29.88
CA VAL A 263 -12.69 5.89 29.57
C VAL A 263 -12.09 5.63 28.23
N PHE A 264 -12.13 6.64 27.37
CA PHE A 264 -11.47 6.67 26.06
C PHE A 264 -10.28 7.61 26.14
N LEU A 265 -9.11 7.08 25.85
CA LEU A 265 -7.86 7.82 25.78
C LEU A 265 -7.49 8.06 24.32
N PHE A 266 -7.35 9.33 23.90
CA PHE A 266 -6.93 9.73 22.58
C PHE A 266 -5.55 10.36 22.64
N MET A 267 -4.55 9.56 22.32
CA MET A 267 -3.14 9.89 22.43
C MET A 267 -2.44 9.77 21.10
N GLY A 268 -1.23 10.28 21.00
CA GLY A 268 -0.46 10.14 19.79
C GLY A 268 0.42 11.32 19.46
N LEU A 269 0.51 11.61 18.19
CA LEU A 269 1.38 12.62 17.61
C LEU A 269 0.58 13.70 16.90
N SER A 270 1.26 14.72 16.45
CA SER A 270 0.75 15.72 15.53
C SER A 270 1.86 16.09 14.53
N GLN A 271 1.54 16.92 13.58
CA GLN A 271 2.52 17.43 12.61
C GLN A 271 3.67 18.25 13.26
N LYS A 272 3.54 18.60 14.54
CA LYS A 272 4.63 19.23 15.29
C LYS A 272 5.70 18.23 15.73
N GLN A 273 5.36 16.95 15.87
CA GLN A 273 6.28 15.86 16.20
C GLN A 273 6.77 15.11 14.97
N GLU A 274 5.90 14.92 13.96
CA GLU A 274 6.28 14.24 12.73
C GLU A 274 5.65 14.93 11.52
N SER A 275 6.48 15.44 10.64
CA SER A 275 6.12 16.05 9.36
C SER A 275 7.35 16.05 8.46
N GLU A 276 7.23 16.53 7.24
CA GLU A 276 8.38 16.75 6.39
C GLU A 276 9.42 17.65 7.08
N GLY A 277 10.69 17.24 7.03
CA GLY A 277 11.78 17.93 7.71
C GLY A 277 11.79 17.80 9.24
N ARG A 278 10.93 16.94 9.80
CA ARG A 278 10.84 16.68 11.25
C ARG A 278 10.78 15.18 11.51
N ASP A 279 11.94 14.54 11.42
CA ASP A 279 12.07 13.13 11.77
C ASP A 279 12.06 12.92 13.28
N ARG A 280 11.33 11.91 13.71
CA ARG A 280 11.36 11.51 15.13
C ARG A 280 12.66 10.82 15.47
N THR A 281 13.22 11.16 16.63
CA THR A 281 14.39 10.51 17.20
C THR A 281 14.05 9.47 18.26
N SER A 282 12.76 9.35 18.63
CA SER A 282 12.22 8.36 19.56
C SER A 282 10.94 7.75 19.02
N LEU A 283 10.70 6.48 19.33
CA LEU A 283 9.46 5.77 19.05
C LEU A 283 8.48 5.78 20.23
N LEU A 284 8.84 6.39 21.36
CA LEU A 284 7.93 6.55 22.49
C LEU A 284 6.84 7.58 22.19
N LEU A 285 5.76 7.53 22.94
CA LEU A 285 4.79 8.62 22.98
C LEU A 285 5.45 9.86 23.59
N PRO A 286 5.17 11.08 23.08
CA PRO A 286 5.84 12.29 23.53
C PRO A 286 5.53 12.65 24.99
N GLY A 287 6.52 13.24 25.67
CA GLY A 287 6.37 13.86 26.98
C GLY A 287 5.73 12.93 28.01
N GLU A 288 4.76 13.45 28.73
CA GLU A 288 4.08 12.76 29.82
C GLU A 288 2.89 11.87 29.37
N GLN A 289 2.69 11.63 28.07
CA GLN A 289 1.54 10.84 27.59
C GLN A 289 1.52 9.43 28.20
N GLN A 290 2.66 8.74 28.31
CA GLN A 290 2.71 7.40 28.90
C GLN A 290 2.31 7.41 30.38
N ASN A 291 2.80 8.39 31.15
CA ASN A 291 2.47 8.55 32.56
C ASN A 291 0.98 8.86 32.74
N LEU A 292 0.44 9.74 31.89
CA LEU A 292 -1.00 10.07 31.89
C LEU A 292 -1.88 8.84 31.58
N ILE A 293 -1.52 8.05 30.57
CA ILE A 293 -2.23 6.80 30.21
C ILE A 293 -2.25 5.84 31.39
N THR A 294 -1.08 5.64 32.02
CA THR A 294 -0.93 4.71 33.15
C THR A 294 -1.78 5.16 34.35
N ALA A 295 -1.69 6.43 34.74
CA ALA A 295 -2.42 6.96 35.87
C ALA A 295 -3.96 6.92 35.64
N VAL A 296 -4.41 7.22 34.43
CA VAL A 296 -5.83 7.13 34.06
C VAL A 296 -6.31 5.67 34.08
N ALA A 297 -5.52 4.74 33.54
CA ALA A 297 -5.84 3.32 33.56
C ALA A 297 -5.90 2.76 35.00
N ASP A 298 -4.99 3.23 35.87
CA ASP A 298 -4.97 2.82 37.28
C ASP A 298 -6.17 3.32 38.06
N ALA A 299 -6.66 4.52 37.75
CA ALA A 299 -7.79 5.14 38.43
C ALA A 299 -9.16 4.70 37.90
N ALA A 300 -9.22 4.23 36.65
CA ALA A 300 -10.49 3.85 36.02
C ALA A 300 -11.11 2.61 36.65
N THR A 301 -12.44 2.58 36.72
CA THR A 301 -13.23 1.48 37.31
C THR A 301 -13.28 0.24 36.39
N ARG A 302 -13.09 0.43 35.08
CA ARG A 302 -13.05 -0.60 34.05
C ARG A 302 -11.78 -0.43 33.23
N PRO A 303 -11.33 -1.47 32.50
CA PRO A 303 -10.21 -1.32 31.58
C PRO A 303 -10.49 -0.22 30.56
N VAL A 304 -9.50 0.66 30.34
CA VAL A 304 -9.63 1.80 29.44
C VAL A 304 -9.43 1.39 27.97
N ILE A 305 -9.93 2.22 27.07
CA ILE A 305 -9.77 2.06 25.62
C ILE A 305 -8.80 3.13 25.13
N LEU A 306 -7.66 2.70 24.59
CA LEU A 306 -6.62 3.58 24.04
C LEU A 306 -6.77 3.68 22.52
N VAL A 307 -6.91 4.89 22.01
CA VAL A 307 -6.93 5.18 20.57
C VAL A 307 -5.71 6.03 20.22
N LEU A 308 -4.91 5.52 19.31
CA LEU A 308 -3.65 6.14 18.87
C LEU A 308 -3.85 6.86 17.53
N LEU A 309 -3.47 8.13 17.48
CA LEU A 309 -3.40 8.94 16.28
C LEU A 309 -1.93 9.25 15.99
N THR A 310 -1.31 8.43 15.13
CA THR A 310 0.12 8.54 14.76
C THR A 310 0.28 8.14 13.31
N GLY A 311 1.10 8.84 12.54
CA GLY A 311 1.37 8.47 11.15
C GLY A 311 2.24 7.22 11.02
N GLY A 312 3.17 7.04 11.96
CA GLY A 312 4.07 5.91 12.04
C GLY A 312 3.97 5.10 13.33
N PRO A 313 4.81 4.08 13.48
CA PRO A 313 4.88 3.23 14.68
C PRO A 313 5.22 4.02 15.94
N VAL A 314 4.67 3.58 17.07
CA VAL A 314 5.07 4.00 18.42
C VAL A 314 5.28 2.77 19.29
N ASP A 315 6.26 2.84 20.18
CA ASP A 315 6.46 1.77 21.16
C ASP A 315 5.47 1.92 22.32
N ILE A 316 4.48 1.07 22.31
CA ILE A 316 3.44 0.99 23.34
C ILE A 316 3.47 -0.35 24.09
N THR A 317 4.64 -0.94 24.22
CA THR A 317 4.82 -2.22 24.93
C THR A 317 4.23 -2.15 26.34
N PHE A 318 4.35 -1.01 27.02
CA PHE A 318 3.75 -0.78 28.34
C PHE A 318 2.22 -0.93 28.33
N ALA A 319 1.55 -0.45 27.28
CA ALA A 319 0.09 -0.53 27.16
C ALA A 319 -0.38 -1.91 26.68
N GLN A 320 0.42 -2.54 25.80
CA GLN A 320 0.12 -3.87 25.25
C GLN A 320 -0.02 -4.92 26.35
N THR A 321 0.84 -4.85 27.38
CA THR A 321 0.89 -5.82 28.48
C THR A 321 0.06 -5.41 29.70
N ASN A 322 -0.43 -4.19 29.77
CA ASN A 322 -1.21 -3.70 30.90
C ASN A 322 -2.67 -4.20 30.84
N PRO A 323 -3.14 -5.02 31.81
CA PRO A 323 -4.51 -5.54 31.79
C PRO A 323 -5.58 -4.46 32.05
N LYS A 324 -5.20 -3.29 32.57
CA LYS A 324 -6.11 -2.14 32.77
C LYS A 324 -6.34 -1.34 31.47
N ILE A 325 -5.64 -1.67 30.39
CA ILE A 325 -5.88 -1.17 29.05
C ILE A 325 -6.51 -2.32 28.24
N GLY A 326 -7.85 -2.34 28.18
CA GLY A 326 -8.60 -3.48 27.63
C GLY A 326 -8.63 -3.52 26.11
N ALA A 327 -8.56 -2.36 25.45
CA ALA A 327 -8.52 -2.28 24.00
C ALA A 327 -7.56 -1.20 23.52
N ILE A 328 -6.94 -1.44 22.36
CA ILE A 328 -6.06 -0.49 21.69
C ILE A 328 -6.44 -0.45 20.21
N LEU A 329 -6.71 0.76 19.70
CA LEU A 329 -6.91 1.03 18.29
C LEU A 329 -5.80 1.94 17.77
N TRP A 330 -5.37 1.72 16.54
CA TRP A 330 -4.56 2.66 15.79
C TRP A 330 -5.36 3.18 14.60
N ALA A 331 -5.51 4.50 14.53
CA ALA A 331 -6.30 5.14 13.48
C ALA A 331 -5.44 5.84 12.40
N GLY A 332 -4.12 5.90 12.60
CA GLY A 332 -3.26 6.70 11.72
C GLY A 332 -3.60 8.19 11.84
N TYR A 333 -3.61 8.87 10.71
CA TYR A 333 -4.23 10.18 10.52
C TYR A 333 -5.47 9.98 9.62
N PRO A 334 -6.65 9.75 10.24
CA PRO A 334 -7.81 9.22 9.52
C PRO A 334 -8.58 10.26 8.70
N GLY A 335 -8.10 11.50 8.63
CA GLY A 335 -8.71 12.58 7.86
C GLY A 335 -10.00 13.14 8.46
N GLN A 336 -10.74 13.88 7.64
CA GLN A 336 -11.90 14.67 8.07
C GLN A 336 -13.01 13.88 8.76
N ALA A 337 -13.19 12.60 8.40
CA ALA A 337 -14.23 11.72 8.95
C ALA A 337 -13.72 10.86 10.13
N GLY A 338 -12.49 11.10 10.60
CA GLY A 338 -11.80 10.23 11.56
C GLY A 338 -12.55 9.99 12.86
N GLY A 339 -13.10 11.02 13.48
CA GLY A 339 -13.87 10.86 14.72
C GLY A 339 -15.14 10.04 14.53
N GLN A 340 -15.83 10.21 13.41
CA GLN A 340 -16.99 9.39 13.05
C GLN A 340 -16.61 7.92 12.82
N ALA A 341 -15.52 7.68 12.09
CA ALA A 341 -15.03 6.33 11.81
C ALA A 341 -14.62 5.60 13.10
N ILE A 342 -13.86 6.28 13.98
CA ILE A 342 -13.46 5.73 15.28
C ILE A 342 -14.68 5.37 16.11
N ALA A 343 -15.67 6.26 16.21
CA ALA A 343 -16.89 6.00 16.97
C ALA A 343 -17.67 4.80 16.40
N LYS A 344 -17.81 4.68 15.08
CA LYS A 344 -18.45 3.51 14.44
C LYS A 344 -17.77 2.20 14.79
N VAL A 345 -16.45 2.18 14.85
CA VAL A 345 -15.70 1.00 15.29
C VAL A 345 -15.94 0.73 16.76
N LEU A 346 -15.80 1.72 17.65
CA LEU A 346 -15.95 1.56 19.09
C LEU A 346 -17.33 1.00 19.48
N PHE A 347 -18.39 1.42 18.79
CA PHE A 347 -19.78 1.05 19.10
C PHE A 347 -20.36 -0.03 18.18
N GLY A 348 -19.54 -0.66 17.34
CA GLY A 348 -19.94 -1.84 16.57
C GLY A 348 -20.75 -1.56 15.30
N ASP A 349 -20.85 -0.31 14.85
CA ASP A 349 -21.44 -0.01 13.54
C ASP A 349 -20.51 -0.41 12.39
N HIS A 350 -19.24 -0.68 12.70
CA HIS A 350 -18.25 -1.19 11.75
C HIS A 350 -17.31 -2.21 12.42
N ASN A 351 -17.11 -3.33 11.76
CA ASN A 351 -16.16 -4.35 12.18
C ASN A 351 -14.76 -4.04 11.62
N PRO A 352 -13.76 -3.76 12.47
CA PRO A 352 -12.44 -3.37 12.00
C PRO A 352 -11.77 -4.49 11.20
N GLY A 353 -11.29 -4.13 10.01
CA GLY A 353 -10.58 -5.02 9.09
C GLY A 353 -9.16 -4.57 8.76
N GLY A 354 -8.74 -3.41 9.25
CA GLY A 354 -7.44 -2.81 8.99
C GLY A 354 -6.27 -3.70 9.45
N ARG A 355 -5.13 -3.55 8.75
CA ARG A 355 -3.89 -4.27 9.05
C ARG A 355 -2.72 -3.30 9.05
N LEU A 356 -1.78 -3.50 9.97
CA LEU A 356 -0.59 -2.65 10.04
C LEU A 356 0.23 -2.73 8.75
N PRO A 357 0.48 -1.59 8.08
CA PRO A 357 1.20 -1.56 6.81
C PRO A 357 2.72 -1.58 7.00
N VAL A 358 3.21 -1.54 8.24
CA VAL A 358 4.62 -1.53 8.59
C VAL A 358 4.89 -2.34 9.85
N THR A 359 6.14 -2.74 10.05
CA THR A 359 6.61 -3.33 11.31
C THR A 359 6.69 -2.26 12.38
N TRP A 360 6.14 -2.52 13.56
CA TRP A 360 6.27 -1.65 14.72
C TRP A 360 7.48 -2.08 15.54
N TYR A 361 8.51 -1.25 15.56
CA TYR A 361 9.75 -1.51 16.26
C TYR A 361 9.67 -1.03 17.70
N PRO A 362 10.41 -1.66 18.63
CA PRO A 362 10.62 -1.12 19.97
C PRO A 362 11.57 0.09 19.93
N GLU A 363 11.57 0.88 21.01
CA GLU A 363 12.41 2.09 21.14
C GLU A 363 13.90 1.82 20.88
N GLU A 364 14.39 0.63 21.24
CA GLU A 364 15.79 0.24 21.01
C GLU A 364 16.22 0.31 19.54
N PHE A 365 15.25 0.24 18.60
CA PHE A 365 15.55 0.36 17.19
C PHE A 365 16.06 1.76 16.79
N THR A 366 15.78 2.78 17.59
CA THR A 366 16.28 4.15 17.37
C THR A 366 17.81 4.27 17.48
N LYS A 367 18.47 3.25 18.05
CA LYS A 367 19.94 3.14 18.05
C LYS A 367 20.52 2.93 16.65
N VAL A 368 19.70 2.49 15.69
CA VAL A 368 20.07 2.41 14.28
C VAL A 368 19.92 3.80 13.66
N PRO A 369 21.00 4.42 13.17
CA PRO A 369 20.94 5.75 12.58
C PRO A 369 19.96 5.79 11.41
N MET A 370 19.18 6.86 11.28
CA MET A 370 18.28 7.08 10.12
C MET A 370 19.04 7.17 8.80
N THR A 371 20.29 7.59 8.84
CA THR A 371 21.20 7.63 7.68
C THR A 371 21.69 6.27 7.23
N ASP A 372 21.51 5.21 8.04
CA ASP A 372 21.80 3.83 7.61
C ASP A 372 20.64 3.31 6.76
N MET A 373 20.81 3.36 5.44
CA MET A 373 19.79 3.01 4.45
C MET A 373 19.77 1.51 4.09
N ARG A 374 20.63 0.70 4.71
CA ARG A 374 20.68 -0.74 4.45
C ARG A 374 19.36 -1.40 4.83
N MET A 375 18.89 -2.30 3.98
CA MET A 375 17.65 -3.05 4.25
C MET A 375 17.93 -4.39 4.93
N ARG A 376 19.01 -5.08 4.53
CA ARG A 376 19.35 -6.43 4.97
C ARG A 376 20.12 -6.39 6.28
N ALA A 377 19.81 -7.35 7.16
CA ALA A 377 20.59 -7.54 8.38
C ALA A 377 22.06 -7.86 8.05
N ASP A 378 22.95 -7.35 8.86
CA ASP A 378 24.38 -7.57 8.75
C ASP A 378 24.93 -8.01 10.12
N PRO A 379 25.09 -9.31 10.36
CA PRO A 379 25.56 -9.83 11.63
C PRO A 379 26.97 -9.36 11.99
N ALA A 380 27.82 -9.05 10.97
CA ALA A 380 29.19 -8.61 11.22
C ALA A 380 29.25 -7.22 11.88
N THR A 381 28.29 -6.35 11.57
CA THR A 381 28.19 -5.01 12.15
C THR A 381 27.13 -4.91 13.25
N GLY A 382 26.38 -5.99 13.52
CA GLY A 382 25.24 -5.99 14.43
C GLY A 382 24.00 -5.26 13.89
N TYR A 383 23.97 -4.89 12.60
CA TYR A 383 22.83 -4.24 11.98
C TYR A 383 21.63 -5.20 11.88
N PRO A 384 20.45 -4.87 12.46
CA PRO A 384 19.36 -5.83 12.60
C PRO A 384 18.51 -6.00 11.32
N GLY A 385 18.73 -5.21 10.27
CA GLY A 385 17.87 -5.13 9.11
C GLY A 385 16.64 -4.23 9.30
N ARG A 386 15.86 -4.04 8.23
CA ARG A 386 14.64 -3.21 8.23
C ARG A 386 13.46 -3.96 7.62
N SER A 387 12.26 -3.53 7.96
CA SER A 387 10.97 -4.05 7.53
C SER A 387 10.75 -5.54 7.85
N TYR A 388 9.52 -6.03 7.67
CA TYR A 388 9.16 -7.44 7.88
C TYR A 388 10.00 -8.42 7.05
N ARG A 389 10.61 -7.92 5.97
CA ARG A 389 11.42 -8.73 5.05
C ARG A 389 12.75 -9.14 5.66
N PHE A 390 13.39 -8.25 6.42
CA PHE A 390 14.78 -8.41 6.84
C PHE A 390 15.04 -8.19 8.32
N TYR A 391 14.15 -7.51 9.04
CA TYR A 391 14.34 -7.25 10.46
C TYR A 391 14.26 -8.53 11.29
N GLN A 392 15.26 -8.77 12.11
CA GLN A 392 15.39 -10.00 12.91
C GLN A 392 15.18 -9.76 14.42
N GLY A 393 14.95 -8.52 14.82
CA GLY A 393 14.74 -8.14 16.21
C GLY A 393 13.31 -8.39 16.71
N LYS A 394 13.09 -8.03 17.97
CA LYS A 394 11.74 -8.03 18.56
C LYS A 394 10.88 -6.92 17.94
N THR A 395 9.60 -7.16 17.83
CA THR A 395 8.62 -6.20 17.33
C THR A 395 7.57 -5.92 18.39
N VAL A 396 7.10 -4.69 18.48
CA VAL A 396 5.88 -4.37 19.24
C VAL A 396 4.69 -5.01 18.54
N TYR A 397 4.55 -4.77 17.23
CA TYR A 397 3.60 -5.47 16.36
C TYR A 397 4.25 -5.81 15.03
N LYS A 398 3.86 -6.95 14.46
CA LYS A 398 4.33 -7.38 13.15
C LYS A 398 3.59 -6.66 12.03
N PHE A 399 4.23 -6.52 10.88
CA PHE A 399 3.56 -6.17 9.62
C PHE A 399 2.34 -7.07 9.39
N GLY A 400 1.25 -6.49 8.91
CA GLY A 400 0.01 -7.21 8.64
C GLY A 400 -0.81 -7.56 9.89
N TYR A 401 -0.35 -7.20 11.09
CA TYR A 401 -1.11 -7.44 12.32
C TYR A 401 -2.38 -6.57 12.38
N GLY A 402 -3.44 -7.14 12.91
CA GLY A 402 -4.71 -6.49 13.19
C GLY A 402 -5.75 -7.52 13.59
N LEU A 403 -6.60 -7.17 14.55
CA LEU A 403 -7.70 -7.98 15.02
C LEU A 403 -8.99 -7.60 14.29
N SER A 404 -10.04 -8.37 14.51
CA SER A 404 -11.40 -8.10 14.06
C SER A 404 -12.35 -8.55 15.15
N TYR A 405 -13.56 -8.00 15.20
CA TYR A 405 -14.63 -8.51 16.08
C TYR A 405 -15.09 -9.90 15.65
N SER A 406 -14.95 -10.23 14.37
CA SER A 406 -15.27 -11.56 13.84
C SER A 406 -14.04 -12.44 13.72
N LYS A 407 -14.28 -13.77 13.83
CA LYS A 407 -13.28 -14.78 13.54
C LYS A 407 -13.36 -15.18 12.07
N TYR A 408 -12.20 -15.29 11.43
CA TYR A 408 -12.09 -15.72 10.04
C TYR A 408 -11.19 -16.95 9.94
N SER A 409 -11.58 -17.90 9.10
CA SER A 409 -10.70 -18.96 8.65
C SER A 409 -10.29 -18.73 7.20
N ARG A 410 -9.07 -19.09 6.87
CA ARG A 410 -8.49 -19.00 5.53
C ARG A 410 -7.88 -20.35 5.22
N ARG A 411 -8.07 -20.83 4.02
CA ARG A 411 -7.48 -22.06 3.54
C ARG A 411 -7.06 -21.89 2.09
N LEU A 412 -5.79 -22.20 1.80
CA LEU A 412 -5.30 -22.25 0.43
C LEU A 412 -5.89 -23.51 -0.23
N VAL A 413 -6.76 -23.29 -1.23
CA VAL A 413 -7.36 -24.35 -2.02
C VAL A 413 -6.53 -24.47 -3.28
N SER A 414 -5.74 -25.53 -3.41
CA SER A 414 -4.94 -25.78 -4.62
C SER A 414 -5.82 -25.65 -5.85
N GLY A 415 -5.32 -24.97 -6.88
CA GLY A 415 -6.08 -24.52 -8.04
C GLY A 415 -6.99 -25.57 -8.62
N ALA A 416 -8.22 -25.16 -8.90
CA ALA A 416 -9.25 -26.00 -9.47
C ALA A 416 -8.73 -26.73 -10.70
N GLY A 417 -8.52 -28.05 -10.60
CA GLY A 417 -8.35 -28.95 -11.72
C GLY A 417 -7.01 -29.63 -11.92
N LYS A 418 -5.96 -29.37 -11.11
CA LYS A 418 -4.74 -30.16 -11.16
C LYS A 418 -4.22 -30.41 -9.74
N PRO A 419 -4.30 -31.65 -9.22
CA PRO A 419 -3.63 -32.00 -7.99
C PRO A 419 -2.12 -31.92 -8.24
N GLU A 420 -1.37 -31.25 -7.35
CA GLU A 420 0.10 -31.25 -7.31
C GLU A 420 0.75 -31.30 -8.70
N ALA A 421 0.26 -30.46 -9.62
CA ALA A 421 0.93 -30.30 -10.88
C ALA A 421 2.28 -29.70 -10.53
N SER A 422 3.26 -30.57 -10.40
CA SER A 422 4.63 -30.18 -10.57
C SER A 422 4.63 -29.29 -11.79
N TYR A 423 4.84 -27.99 -11.61
CA TYR A 423 5.14 -27.09 -12.72
C TYR A 423 6.49 -27.48 -13.33
N ARG A 424 6.81 -28.78 -13.24
CA ARG A 424 8.05 -29.45 -13.66
C ARG A 424 8.39 -29.24 -15.13
N ASN A 425 7.44 -28.80 -15.96
CA ASN A 425 7.66 -28.71 -17.40
C ASN A 425 7.20 -27.39 -18.01
N LEU A 426 7.19 -26.29 -17.23
CA LEU A 426 6.78 -24.99 -17.81
C LEU A 426 7.87 -24.32 -18.63
N LEU A 427 9.14 -24.78 -18.51
CA LEU A 427 10.30 -24.21 -19.19
C LEU A 427 11.20 -25.28 -19.82
N PRO A 428 10.68 -26.29 -20.60
CA PRO A 428 11.47 -27.46 -21.02
C PRO A 428 12.63 -27.13 -21.97
N ASP A 429 12.61 -25.98 -22.64
CA ASP A 429 13.58 -25.60 -23.64
C ASP A 429 14.49 -24.43 -23.24
N LEU A 430 14.36 -23.92 -22.01
CA LEU A 430 15.18 -22.81 -21.54
C LEU A 430 16.42 -23.31 -20.81
N ARG A 431 17.55 -22.74 -21.14
CA ARG A 431 18.81 -23.01 -20.45
C ARG A 431 18.87 -22.23 -19.15
N THR A 432 19.25 -22.92 -18.08
CA THR A 432 19.62 -22.28 -16.82
C THR A 432 21.01 -21.67 -16.95
N THR A 433 21.23 -20.59 -16.21
CA THR A 433 22.55 -19.99 -16.04
C THR A 433 22.97 -20.10 -14.58
N THR A 434 24.22 -20.47 -14.36
CA THR A 434 24.81 -20.55 -13.02
C THR A 434 25.55 -19.25 -12.71
N PHE A 435 25.20 -18.59 -11.63
CA PHE A 435 25.87 -17.39 -11.12
C PHE A 435 26.05 -17.50 -9.62
N GLU A 436 27.28 -17.35 -9.13
CA GLU A 436 27.64 -17.52 -7.71
C GLU A 436 27.20 -18.88 -7.11
N GLY A 437 27.10 -19.92 -7.96
CA GLY A 437 26.68 -21.26 -7.57
C GLY A 437 25.17 -21.47 -7.50
N ASP A 438 24.35 -20.47 -7.84
CA ASP A 438 22.90 -20.57 -7.95
C ASP A 438 22.47 -20.71 -9.42
N GLU A 439 21.69 -21.76 -9.70
CA GLU A 439 21.11 -21.99 -11.01
C GLU A 439 19.79 -21.23 -11.15
N SER A 440 19.62 -20.50 -12.25
CA SER A 440 18.45 -19.62 -12.43
C SER A 440 18.10 -19.42 -13.90
N TYR A 441 16.83 -19.06 -14.16
CA TYR A 441 16.31 -18.66 -15.45
C TYR A 441 16.27 -17.14 -15.57
N HIS A 442 16.80 -16.57 -16.65
CA HIS A 442 16.66 -15.15 -16.93
C HIS A 442 15.25 -14.83 -17.44
N VAL A 443 14.57 -13.88 -16.78
CA VAL A 443 13.20 -13.48 -17.15
C VAL A 443 13.16 -12.88 -18.57
N GLU A 444 14.21 -12.20 -18.99
CA GLU A 444 14.35 -11.67 -20.37
C GLU A 444 14.40 -12.78 -21.42
N GLU A 445 15.06 -13.92 -21.12
CA GLU A 445 15.16 -15.08 -22.00
C GLU A 445 13.85 -15.87 -22.05
N ILE A 446 13.11 -15.94 -20.96
CA ILE A 446 11.75 -16.50 -20.94
C ILE A 446 10.87 -15.74 -21.93
N GLY A 447 11.00 -14.43 -21.94
CA GLY A 447 10.24 -13.55 -22.81
C GLY A 447 8.81 -13.31 -22.33
N LYS A 448 8.20 -12.26 -22.86
CA LYS A 448 6.90 -11.75 -22.38
C LYS A 448 5.76 -12.74 -22.60
N ASP A 449 5.70 -13.36 -23.79
CA ASP A 449 4.58 -14.23 -24.14
C ASP A 449 4.60 -15.53 -23.32
N ALA A 450 5.79 -16.10 -23.09
CA ALA A 450 5.94 -17.26 -22.22
C ALA A 450 5.62 -16.89 -20.77
N CYS A 451 6.05 -15.74 -20.26
CA CYS A 451 5.70 -15.25 -18.93
C CYS A 451 4.17 -15.10 -18.74
N GLU A 452 3.42 -14.67 -19.78
CA GLU A 452 1.96 -14.61 -19.72
C GLU A 452 1.33 -16.02 -19.65
N GLN A 453 1.89 -17.00 -20.37
CA GLN A 453 1.42 -18.38 -20.37
C GLN A 453 1.73 -19.12 -19.05
N LEU A 454 2.77 -18.69 -18.34
CA LEU A 454 3.14 -19.24 -17.03
C LEU A 454 2.18 -18.82 -15.89
N LYS A 455 1.32 -17.83 -16.11
CA LYS A 455 0.38 -17.38 -15.09
C LYS A 455 -0.59 -18.47 -14.68
N PHE A 456 -0.81 -18.59 -13.39
CA PHE A 456 -1.76 -19.55 -12.82
C PHE A 456 -2.56 -18.94 -11.68
N PRO A 457 -3.80 -19.45 -11.42
CA PRO A 457 -4.58 -18.99 -10.30
C PRO A 457 -4.19 -19.73 -9.02
N ALA A 458 -4.05 -18.98 -7.93
CA ALA A 458 -4.11 -19.50 -6.57
C ALA A 458 -5.43 -19.07 -5.92
N VAL A 459 -6.13 -19.99 -5.27
CA VAL A 459 -7.44 -19.71 -4.67
C VAL A 459 -7.37 -19.89 -3.17
N VAL A 460 -7.89 -18.91 -2.44
CA VAL A 460 -8.02 -18.94 -0.99
C VAL A 460 -9.48 -18.93 -0.61
N GLU A 461 -9.97 -19.99 0.03
CA GLU A 461 -11.27 -20.01 0.66
C GLU A 461 -11.21 -19.22 1.96
N VAL A 462 -12.11 -18.28 2.14
CA VAL A 462 -12.25 -17.47 3.35
C VAL A 462 -13.65 -17.61 3.89
N GLN A 463 -13.79 -17.79 5.21
CA GLN A 463 -15.10 -17.83 5.87
C GLN A 463 -15.13 -16.89 7.05
N ASN A 464 -16.22 -16.12 7.16
CA ASN A 464 -16.55 -15.32 8.35
C ASN A 464 -17.38 -16.18 9.32
N HIS A 465 -16.84 -16.46 10.51
CA HIS A 465 -17.53 -17.22 11.57
C HIS A 465 -18.34 -16.34 12.52
N GLY A 466 -18.41 -15.06 12.25
CA GLY A 466 -19.15 -14.10 13.07
C GLY A 466 -18.35 -13.55 14.26
N PRO A 467 -18.98 -12.74 15.08
CA PRO A 467 -20.43 -12.43 15.15
C PRO A 467 -20.90 -11.31 14.20
N MET A 468 -20.02 -10.63 13.46
CA MET A 468 -20.37 -9.46 12.65
C MET A 468 -19.98 -9.66 11.18
N ASP A 469 -20.75 -9.03 10.29
CA ASP A 469 -20.31 -8.81 8.90
C ASP A 469 -19.03 -7.97 8.91
N GLY A 470 -18.14 -8.17 7.93
CA GLY A 470 -16.92 -7.37 7.88
C GLY A 470 -16.06 -7.60 6.66
N LYS A 471 -15.17 -6.66 6.41
CA LYS A 471 -14.17 -6.71 5.35
C LYS A 471 -12.93 -7.41 5.90
N HIS A 472 -12.46 -8.42 5.19
CA HIS A 472 -11.30 -9.20 5.59
C HIS A 472 -10.23 -9.18 4.52
N SER A 473 -8.99 -8.87 4.92
CA SER A 473 -7.84 -8.84 4.02
C SER A 473 -7.08 -10.15 4.10
N VAL A 474 -6.82 -10.75 2.94
CA VAL A 474 -6.02 -11.96 2.75
C VAL A 474 -4.71 -11.57 2.09
N PHE A 475 -3.60 -11.96 2.70
CA PHE A 475 -2.26 -11.72 2.23
C PHE A 475 -1.68 -13.00 1.64
N MET A 476 -1.13 -12.91 0.43
CA MET A 476 -0.39 -13.97 -0.23
C MET A 476 1.09 -13.66 -0.12
N TYR A 477 1.82 -14.55 0.52
CA TYR A 477 3.28 -14.44 0.65
C TYR A 477 3.99 -15.48 -0.20
N LEU A 478 5.20 -15.15 -0.60
CA LEU A 478 6.16 -16.08 -1.16
C LEU A 478 7.27 -16.33 -0.12
N ARG A 479 7.64 -17.60 0.05
CA ARG A 479 8.76 -18.03 0.88
C ARG A 479 9.79 -18.79 0.05
N TRP A 480 11.04 -18.48 0.26
CA TRP A 480 12.18 -19.20 -0.31
C TRP A 480 12.82 -20.08 0.78
N PRO A 481 12.96 -21.39 0.58
CA PRO A 481 13.53 -22.31 1.60
C PRO A 481 14.98 -21.97 1.93
N ASN A 482 15.73 -21.54 0.91
CA ASN A 482 17.14 -21.17 1.03
C ASN A 482 17.30 -19.68 0.71
N ALA A 483 17.06 -18.82 1.69
CA ALA A 483 17.25 -17.37 1.56
C ALA A 483 18.75 -16.99 1.48
N LYS A 484 19.50 -17.60 0.53
CA LYS A 484 20.88 -17.25 0.23
C LYS A 484 20.95 -15.89 -0.48
N GLY A 485 22.10 -15.26 -0.48
CA GLY A 485 22.33 -14.03 -1.22
C GLY A 485 21.53 -12.82 -0.71
N GLY A 486 21.16 -12.81 0.59
CA GLY A 486 20.47 -11.67 1.21
C GLY A 486 19.02 -11.50 0.80
N ARG A 487 18.33 -12.57 0.40
CA ARG A 487 16.88 -12.57 0.12
C ARG A 487 16.06 -12.49 1.40
N PRO A 488 14.84 -11.93 1.36
CA PRO A 488 13.91 -12.06 2.46
C PRO A 488 13.49 -13.53 2.63
N LYS A 489 13.21 -13.95 3.86
CA LYS A 489 12.63 -15.27 4.10
C LYS A 489 11.22 -15.38 3.50
N THR A 490 10.46 -14.29 3.62
CA THR A 490 9.09 -14.17 3.08
C THR A 490 8.88 -12.79 2.48
N GLU A 491 8.09 -12.73 1.42
CA GLU A 491 7.72 -11.48 0.75
C GLU A 491 6.22 -11.49 0.43
N LEU A 492 5.52 -10.41 0.77
CA LEU A 492 4.14 -10.20 0.34
C LEU A 492 4.14 -9.95 -1.17
N ILE A 493 3.47 -10.82 -1.92
CA ILE A 493 3.40 -10.72 -3.39
C ILE A 493 2.07 -10.15 -3.85
N GLU A 494 0.99 -10.40 -3.11
CA GLU A 494 -0.32 -9.86 -3.42
C GLU A 494 -1.22 -9.84 -2.17
N PHE A 495 -2.28 -9.01 -2.20
CA PHE A 495 -3.34 -9.04 -1.21
C PHE A 495 -4.70 -8.71 -1.85
N ARG A 496 -5.76 -9.23 -1.22
CA ARG A 496 -7.14 -8.95 -1.60
C ARG A 496 -7.97 -8.74 -0.35
N SER A 497 -8.96 -7.87 -0.44
CA SER A 497 -9.95 -7.67 0.64
C SER A 497 -11.33 -8.07 0.14
N GLN A 498 -12.07 -8.78 0.99
CA GLN A 498 -13.40 -9.29 0.68
C GLN A 498 -14.38 -8.92 1.81
N GLN A 499 -15.51 -8.31 1.44
CA GLN A 499 -16.63 -8.14 2.35
C GLN A 499 -17.35 -9.48 2.50
N LEU A 500 -17.58 -9.93 3.75
CA LEU A 500 -18.22 -11.21 4.06
C LEU A 500 -19.28 -11.02 5.14
N LYS A 501 -20.47 -11.56 4.89
CA LYS A 501 -21.51 -11.68 5.91
C LYS A 501 -21.17 -12.77 6.91
N VAL A 502 -21.81 -12.73 8.08
CA VAL A 502 -21.69 -13.81 9.06
C VAL A 502 -22.09 -15.15 8.43
N GLY A 503 -21.22 -16.15 8.57
CA GLY A 503 -21.38 -17.50 8.01
C GLY A 503 -20.98 -17.60 6.53
N GLU A 504 -20.79 -16.50 5.84
CA GLU A 504 -20.45 -16.50 4.41
C GLU A 504 -19.06 -17.04 4.15
N LYS A 505 -18.96 -17.81 3.06
CA LYS A 505 -17.72 -18.28 2.46
C LYS A 505 -17.51 -17.62 1.10
N ALA A 506 -16.27 -17.27 0.79
CA ALA A 506 -15.87 -16.79 -0.53
C ALA A 506 -14.56 -17.43 -0.98
N ASN A 507 -14.42 -17.64 -2.27
CA ASN A 507 -13.17 -18.03 -2.91
C ASN A 507 -12.50 -16.81 -3.51
N ILE A 508 -11.37 -16.41 -2.95
CA ILE A 508 -10.57 -15.29 -3.42
C ILE A 508 -9.51 -15.82 -4.36
N ARG A 509 -9.54 -15.35 -5.60
CA ARG A 509 -8.58 -15.72 -6.63
C ARG A 509 -7.44 -14.71 -6.70
N PHE A 510 -6.23 -15.23 -6.73
CA PHE A 510 -4.99 -14.52 -7.00
C PHE A 510 -4.42 -15.03 -8.33
N ASP A 511 -4.07 -14.13 -9.24
CA ASP A 511 -3.45 -14.48 -10.51
C ASP A 511 -1.93 -14.35 -10.35
N ILE A 512 -1.28 -15.48 -10.16
CA ILE A 512 0.14 -15.56 -9.87
C ILE A 512 0.94 -15.54 -11.18
N SER A 513 1.86 -14.59 -11.30
CA SER A 513 2.81 -14.46 -12.40
C SER A 513 4.21 -14.89 -11.95
N PRO A 514 4.73 -16.02 -12.41
CA PRO A 514 6.08 -16.47 -12.02
C PRO A 514 7.16 -15.44 -12.33
N CYS A 515 7.15 -14.84 -13.51
CA CYS A 515 8.13 -13.84 -13.90
C CYS A 515 8.13 -12.55 -13.06
N GLU A 516 7.01 -12.24 -12.40
CA GLU A 516 6.91 -11.10 -11.50
C GLU A 516 7.12 -11.49 -10.05
N HIS A 517 6.38 -12.50 -9.59
CA HIS A 517 6.28 -12.83 -8.17
C HIS A 517 7.43 -13.71 -7.69
N PHE A 518 7.96 -14.63 -8.53
CA PHE A 518 9.05 -15.53 -8.14
C PHE A 518 10.42 -15.01 -8.55
N SER A 519 10.46 -13.94 -9.37
CA SER A 519 11.74 -13.38 -9.82
C SER A 519 12.37 -12.49 -8.76
N ARG A 520 13.67 -12.39 -8.81
CA ARG A 520 14.47 -11.43 -8.05
C ARG A 520 15.42 -10.65 -8.97
N ALA A 521 15.78 -9.45 -8.57
CA ALA A 521 16.87 -8.72 -9.21
C ALA A 521 18.22 -9.23 -8.70
N ARG A 522 19.16 -9.45 -9.62
CA ARG A 522 20.57 -9.71 -9.33
C ARG A 522 21.34 -8.40 -9.19
N GLY A 523 22.61 -8.49 -8.77
CA GLY A 523 23.49 -7.32 -8.65
C GLY A 523 23.74 -6.59 -9.98
N ASP A 524 23.59 -7.27 -11.12
CA ASP A 524 23.67 -6.71 -12.47
C ASP A 524 22.34 -6.07 -12.95
N GLY A 525 21.30 -6.04 -12.10
CA GLY A 525 19.98 -5.49 -12.41
C GLY A 525 19.06 -6.43 -13.17
N LYS A 526 19.53 -7.59 -13.62
CA LYS A 526 18.70 -8.57 -14.33
C LYS A 526 17.76 -9.31 -13.38
N LYS A 527 16.54 -9.59 -13.85
CA LYS A 527 15.59 -10.42 -13.13
C LYS A 527 15.79 -11.89 -13.46
N VAL A 528 15.83 -12.71 -12.40
CA VAL A 528 15.97 -14.16 -12.53
C VAL A 528 14.98 -14.90 -11.63
N ILE A 529 14.54 -16.10 -12.07
CA ILE A 529 13.79 -17.08 -11.28
C ILE A 529 14.76 -18.19 -10.90
N ASP A 530 14.94 -18.44 -9.61
CA ASP A 530 15.84 -19.48 -9.15
C ASP A 530 15.24 -20.85 -9.32
N VAL A 531 16.10 -21.83 -9.69
CA VAL A 531 15.76 -23.24 -9.73
C VAL A 531 15.49 -23.75 -8.32
N GLY A 532 14.52 -24.65 -8.18
CA GLY A 532 14.14 -25.28 -6.93
C GLY A 532 12.74 -24.92 -6.45
N SER A 533 12.48 -25.20 -5.20
CA SER A 533 11.16 -25.05 -4.57
C SER A 533 10.91 -23.63 -4.07
N HIS A 534 9.72 -23.14 -4.32
CA HIS A 534 9.18 -21.88 -3.83
C HIS A 534 7.82 -22.17 -3.19
N TYR A 535 7.44 -21.43 -2.16
CA TYR A 535 6.21 -21.71 -1.43
C TYR A 535 5.31 -20.49 -1.42
N LEU A 536 4.11 -20.61 -2.00
CA LEU A 536 3.03 -19.68 -1.77
C LEU A 536 2.43 -19.96 -0.39
N MET A 537 2.23 -18.91 0.39
CA MET A 537 1.77 -19.03 1.77
C MET A 537 0.57 -18.14 2.03
N VAL A 538 -0.41 -18.70 2.74
CA VAL A 538 -1.52 -17.98 3.39
C VAL A 538 -1.63 -18.52 4.80
N ASP A 539 -1.33 -17.70 5.81
CA ASP A 539 -1.22 -18.11 7.21
C ASP A 539 -0.24 -19.28 7.41
N LYS A 540 -0.79 -20.49 7.67
CA LYS A 540 -0.03 -21.72 7.89
C LYS A 540 -0.07 -22.66 6.68
N ASP A 541 -0.92 -22.35 5.71
CA ASP A 541 -1.05 -23.16 4.50
C ASP A 541 0.03 -22.77 3.51
N GLU A 542 0.68 -23.78 2.92
CA GLU A 542 1.72 -23.62 1.92
C GLU A 542 1.40 -24.43 0.67
N LEU A 543 1.66 -23.88 -0.50
CA LEU A 543 1.62 -24.54 -1.79
C LEU A 543 3.01 -24.48 -2.41
N GLU A 544 3.62 -25.63 -2.63
CA GLU A 544 4.92 -25.73 -3.29
C GLU A 544 4.79 -25.49 -4.80
N ILE A 545 5.62 -24.61 -5.32
CA ILE A 545 5.83 -24.36 -6.74
C ILE A 545 7.31 -24.63 -7.03
N ARG A 546 7.60 -25.55 -7.95
CA ARG A 546 8.96 -25.97 -8.24
C ARG A 546 9.36 -25.63 -9.67
N PHE A 547 10.53 -25.04 -9.81
CA PHE A 547 11.21 -24.83 -11.09
C PHE A 547 12.37 -25.81 -11.15
N ASP A 548 12.31 -26.74 -12.11
CA ASP A 548 13.39 -27.72 -12.33
C ASP A 548 14.48 -27.10 -13.22
N GLY A 549 15.76 -27.46 -12.99
CA GLY A 549 16.90 -27.07 -13.78
C GLY A 549 17.11 -27.97 -15.00
#